data_fa27892f81dc37e09662b1b788fc7b50
#
_entry.id   fa27892f81dc37e09662b1b788fc7b50
#
_cell.length_a   1.000
_cell.length_b   1.000
_cell.length_c   1.000
_cell.angle_alpha   90.00
_cell.angle_beta   90.00
_cell.angle_gamma   90.00
#
_symmetry.space_group_name_H-M   'P 1'
#
loop_
_entity.id
_entity.type
_entity.pdbx_description
1 polymer ?
#
loop_
_entity_poly.entity_id
_entity_poly.type
_entity_poly.pdbx_seq_one_letter_code
_entity_poly.pdbx_strand_id
1 'polypeptide(L)'
;LIFSNACIHWIPDHQTLIPSLFSHLSEGGRLAVQIPYKRKSVFYGLLFSLLDKKWKKLKEIRLFNELTPEEYYDILSSLSADFSIWESEYYHTVNSFDDIIGWYEGSGLRPYYDVLSPAEKEEFIADLKKLISENFKIQQNGKIILKMPRLFFTVTKD
;
A
#
# COMPACT_ATOMS: atom_id res chain seq x y z
N LEU A 1 -13.36 21.07 -1.53
CA LEU A 1 -12.36 20.04 -1.80
C LEU A 1 -12.14 19.18 -0.56
N ILE A 2 -12.24 17.86 -0.70
CA ILE A 2 -11.73 16.89 0.28
C ILE A 2 -10.50 16.25 -0.37
N PHE A 3 -9.36 16.30 0.32
CA PHE A 3 -8.09 15.77 -0.17
C PHE A 3 -7.52 14.74 0.81
N SER A 4 -7.18 13.56 0.32
CA SER A 4 -6.56 12.48 1.10
C SER A 4 -5.31 11.95 0.40
N ASN A 5 -4.17 12.07 1.07
CA ASN A 5 -2.90 11.55 0.59
C ASN A 5 -2.32 10.54 1.58
N ALA A 6 -2.21 9.28 1.15
CA ALA A 6 -1.69 8.17 1.96
C ALA A 6 -2.33 8.07 3.37
N CYS A 7 -3.65 8.28 3.44
CA CYS A 7 -4.40 8.29 4.70
C CYS A 7 -5.50 7.22 4.74
N ILE A 8 -6.47 7.27 3.82
CA ILE A 8 -7.66 6.42 3.92
C ILE A 8 -7.38 4.92 3.82
N HIS A 9 -6.27 4.49 3.25
CA HIS A 9 -5.92 3.06 3.19
C HIS A 9 -5.75 2.39 4.56
N TRP A 10 -5.67 3.18 5.64
CA TRP A 10 -5.70 2.71 7.02
C TRP A 10 -7.10 2.51 7.57
N ILE A 11 -8.11 3.10 6.92
CA ILE A 11 -9.51 3.05 7.36
C ILE A 11 -10.18 1.85 6.67
N PRO A 12 -10.92 1.00 7.38
CA PRO A 12 -11.67 -0.10 6.78
C PRO A 12 -12.91 0.40 6.03
N ASP A 13 -13.54 -0.52 5.26
CA ASP A 13 -14.83 -0.33 4.61
C ASP A 13 -14.90 0.90 3.70
N HIS A 14 -14.09 0.89 2.64
CA HIS A 14 -14.10 1.95 1.63
C HIS A 14 -15.43 2.04 0.87
N GLN A 15 -16.23 0.97 0.84
CA GLN A 15 -17.55 0.98 0.21
C GLN A 15 -18.51 1.93 0.93
N THR A 16 -18.38 2.08 2.24
CA THR A 16 -19.13 3.06 3.03
C THR A 16 -18.38 4.40 3.16
N LEU A 17 -17.06 4.35 3.32
CA LEU A 17 -16.23 5.53 3.54
C LEU A 17 -16.27 6.52 2.37
N ILE A 18 -16.10 6.03 1.12
CA ILE A 18 -16.04 6.92 -0.05
C ILE A 18 -17.37 7.64 -0.30
N PRO A 19 -18.55 6.97 -0.30
CA PRO A 19 -19.83 7.67 -0.37
C PRO A 19 -20.06 8.65 0.78
N SER A 20 -19.63 8.31 1.99
CA SER A 20 -19.71 9.21 3.14
C SER A 20 -18.91 10.48 2.92
N LEU A 21 -17.63 10.38 2.51
CA LEU A 21 -16.80 11.54 2.19
C LEU A 21 -17.40 12.38 1.06
N PHE A 22 -17.93 11.73 0.03
CA PHE A 22 -18.58 12.39 -1.09
C PHE A 22 -19.82 13.18 -0.66
N SER A 23 -20.62 12.64 0.26
CA SER A 23 -21.84 13.31 0.76
C SER A 23 -21.57 14.67 1.40
N HIS A 24 -20.37 14.85 1.99
CA HIS A 24 -19.93 16.10 2.62
C HIS A 24 -19.40 17.17 1.64
N LEU A 25 -19.30 16.85 0.34
CA LEU A 25 -18.97 17.85 -0.67
C LEU A 25 -20.16 18.78 -0.94
N SER A 26 -19.87 20.04 -1.21
CA SER A 26 -20.81 20.98 -1.84
C SER A 26 -20.95 20.63 -3.33
N GLU A 27 -21.99 21.16 -4.01
CA GLU A 27 -22.09 21.13 -5.46
C GLU A 27 -20.82 21.68 -6.13
N GLY A 28 -20.33 21.03 -7.17
CA GLY A 28 -19.03 21.32 -7.80
C GLY A 28 -17.82 20.95 -6.93
N GLY A 29 -18.03 20.43 -5.72
CA GLY A 29 -16.96 19.98 -4.83
C GLY A 29 -16.31 18.70 -5.32
N ARG A 30 -15.01 18.52 -5.02
CA ARG A 30 -14.22 17.37 -5.47
C ARG A 30 -13.60 16.61 -4.31
N LEU A 31 -13.70 15.29 -4.36
CA LEU A 31 -12.89 14.36 -3.55
C LEU A 31 -11.68 13.94 -4.39
N ALA A 32 -10.48 14.11 -3.85
CA ALA A 32 -9.24 13.69 -4.49
C ALA A 32 -8.43 12.81 -3.54
N VAL A 33 -8.08 11.62 -3.97
CA VAL A 33 -7.45 10.60 -3.14
C VAL A 33 -6.21 10.02 -3.82
N GLN A 34 -5.16 9.85 -3.01
CA GLN A 34 -4.00 9.05 -3.35
C GLN A 34 -3.77 8.02 -2.26
N ILE A 35 -3.53 6.77 -2.65
CA ILE A 35 -3.17 5.69 -1.72
C ILE A 35 -1.98 4.88 -2.23
N PRO A 36 -1.13 4.32 -1.33
CA PRO A 36 -0.20 3.27 -1.71
C PRO A 36 -0.97 2.07 -2.28
N TYR A 37 -0.60 1.59 -3.47
CA TYR A 37 -1.26 0.43 -4.07
C TYR A 37 -0.40 -0.83 -3.87
N LYS A 38 -0.61 -1.48 -2.74
CA LYS A 38 0.28 -2.52 -2.23
C LYS A 38 0.13 -3.83 -2.99
N ARG A 39 -1.03 -4.08 -3.60
CA ARG A 39 -1.29 -5.27 -4.43
C ARG A 39 -0.30 -5.41 -5.60
N LYS A 40 0.27 -4.31 -6.10
CA LYS A 40 1.30 -4.28 -7.14
C LYS A 40 2.73 -4.11 -6.61
N SER A 41 2.92 -3.99 -5.31
CA SER A 41 4.25 -3.82 -4.72
C SER A 41 5.02 -5.14 -4.70
N VAL A 42 6.23 -5.14 -5.26
CA VAL A 42 7.14 -6.29 -5.20
C VAL A 42 7.42 -6.68 -3.75
N PHE A 43 7.70 -5.69 -2.88
CA PHE A 43 7.97 -5.93 -1.47
C PHE A 43 6.82 -6.68 -0.77
N TYR A 44 5.57 -6.21 -0.94
CA TYR A 44 4.43 -6.86 -0.30
C TYR A 44 4.14 -8.25 -0.90
N GLY A 45 4.39 -8.45 -2.19
CA GLY A 45 4.31 -9.77 -2.81
C GLY A 45 5.29 -10.77 -2.16
N LEU A 46 6.53 -10.35 -1.91
CA LEU A 46 7.54 -11.16 -1.21
C LEU A 46 7.15 -11.42 0.24
N LEU A 47 6.70 -10.37 0.95
CA LEU A 47 6.21 -10.49 2.33
C LEU A 47 5.08 -11.52 2.44
N PHE A 48 4.04 -11.41 1.63
CA PHE A 48 2.91 -12.34 1.67
C PHE A 48 3.33 -13.77 1.30
N SER A 49 4.23 -13.93 0.31
CA SER A 49 4.80 -15.24 0.00
C SER A 49 5.56 -15.86 1.19
N LEU A 50 6.27 -15.04 1.94
CA LEU A 50 6.97 -15.47 3.17
C LEU A 50 5.99 -15.90 4.25
N LEU A 51 4.90 -15.11 4.45
CA LEU A 51 3.86 -15.45 5.41
C LEU A 51 3.18 -16.77 5.06
N ASP A 52 2.90 -17.01 3.78
CA ASP A 52 2.26 -18.24 3.30
C ASP A 52 3.13 -19.48 3.54
N LYS A 53 4.43 -19.35 3.33
CA LYS A 53 5.37 -20.48 3.40
C LYS A 53 5.79 -20.81 4.83
N LYS A 54 6.16 -19.82 5.63
CA LYS A 54 6.83 -20.03 6.92
C LYS A 54 6.13 -19.37 8.09
N TRP A 55 5.62 -18.15 7.91
CA TRP A 55 5.11 -17.32 9.00
C TRP A 55 3.58 -17.27 9.05
N LYS A 56 2.94 -18.43 8.88
CA LYS A 56 1.46 -18.55 8.75
C LYS A 56 0.68 -17.89 9.88
N LYS A 57 1.23 -17.86 11.11
CA LYS A 57 0.61 -17.22 12.28
C LYS A 57 0.41 -15.71 12.11
N LEU A 58 1.14 -15.08 11.18
CA LEU A 58 1.08 -13.65 10.91
C LEU A 58 0.10 -13.28 9.78
N LYS A 59 -0.48 -14.25 9.08
CA LYS A 59 -1.36 -14.02 7.91
C LYS A 59 -2.64 -13.25 8.26
N GLU A 60 -3.13 -13.41 9.48
CA GLU A 60 -4.36 -12.76 9.95
C GLU A 60 -4.15 -11.26 10.26
N ILE A 61 -2.89 -10.80 10.26
CA ILE A 61 -2.60 -9.39 10.44
C ILE A 61 -2.98 -8.63 9.17
N ARG A 62 -4.11 -7.92 9.23
CA ARG A 62 -4.60 -7.12 8.13
C ARG A 62 -3.88 -5.78 8.10
N LEU A 63 -3.09 -5.56 7.04
CA LEU A 63 -2.32 -4.33 6.87
C LEU A 63 -3.03 -3.26 6.04
N PHE A 64 -4.03 -3.66 5.24
CA PHE A 64 -4.56 -2.79 4.20
C PHE A 64 -6.03 -3.00 3.98
N ASN A 65 -6.69 -1.88 3.63
CA ASN A 65 -8.11 -1.83 3.35
C ASN A 65 -8.37 -1.34 1.92
N GLU A 66 -7.31 -1.15 1.09
CA GLU A 66 -7.50 -0.72 -0.28
C GLU A 66 -8.26 -1.78 -1.10
N LEU A 67 -9.18 -1.29 -1.92
CA LEU A 67 -9.91 -2.06 -2.91
C LEU A 67 -9.11 -2.15 -4.22
N THR A 68 -9.61 -2.95 -5.16
CA THR A 68 -9.09 -2.97 -6.54
C THR A 68 -9.56 -1.72 -7.30
N PRO A 69 -8.89 -1.35 -8.42
CA PRO A 69 -9.37 -0.25 -9.26
C PRO A 69 -10.80 -0.46 -9.76
N GLU A 70 -11.19 -1.71 -10.06
CA GLU A 70 -12.53 -2.07 -10.50
C GLU A 70 -13.57 -1.83 -9.39
N GLU A 71 -13.27 -2.23 -8.16
CA GLU A 71 -14.14 -1.98 -7.01
C GLU A 71 -14.30 -0.48 -6.73
N TYR A 72 -13.21 0.31 -6.86
CA TYR A 72 -13.31 1.77 -6.76
C TYR A 72 -14.11 2.36 -7.93
N TYR A 73 -13.91 1.84 -9.16
CA TYR A 73 -14.67 2.28 -10.32
C TYR A 73 -16.18 2.15 -10.08
N ASP A 74 -16.62 0.99 -9.56
CA ASP A 74 -18.03 0.75 -9.28
C ASP A 74 -18.60 1.73 -8.23
N ILE A 75 -17.84 2.02 -7.17
CA ILE A 75 -18.22 3.01 -6.17
C ILE A 75 -18.33 4.40 -6.82
N LEU A 76 -17.31 4.86 -7.51
CA LEU A 76 -17.23 6.22 -8.05
C LEU A 76 -18.27 6.46 -9.14
N SER A 77 -18.49 5.48 -10.04
CA SER A 77 -19.49 5.58 -11.11
C SER A 77 -20.92 5.62 -10.57
N SER A 78 -21.17 5.06 -9.38
CA SER A 78 -22.47 5.17 -8.70
C SER A 78 -22.70 6.55 -8.07
N LEU A 79 -21.65 7.35 -7.86
CA LEU A 79 -21.71 8.65 -7.18
C LEU A 79 -21.82 9.82 -8.17
N SER A 80 -21.09 9.78 -9.29
CA SER A 80 -21.06 10.83 -10.30
C SER A 80 -20.53 10.31 -11.63
N ALA A 81 -20.89 10.98 -12.74
CA ALA A 81 -20.30 10.73 -14.04
C ALA A 81 -18.92 11.39 -14.20
N ASP A 82 -18.61 12.44 -13.42
CA ASP A 82 -17.29 13.13 -13.43
C ASP A 82 -16.34 12.52 -12.39
N PHE A 83 -15.69 11.43 -12.79
CA PHE A 83 -14.63 10.83 -11.99
C PHE A 83 -13.47 10.35 -12.84
N SER A 84 -12.31 10.14 -12.22
CA SER A 84 -11.13 9.55 -12.85
C SER A 84 -10.42 8.62 -11.88
N ILE A 85 -9.85 7.52 -12.41
CA ILE A 85 -8.97 6.61 -11.69
C ILE A 85 -7.70 6.42 -12.52
N TRP A 86 -6.55 6.45 -11.87
CA TRP A 86 -5.27 6.13 -12.52
C TRP A 86 -4.26 5.59 -11.54
N GLU A 87 -3.24 4.95 -12.07
CA GLU A 87 -2.09 4.48 -11.32
C GLU A 87 -0.82 5.23 -11.73
N SER A 88 0.08 5.41 -10.79
CA SER A 88 1.43 5.90 -11.05
C SER A 88 2.44 5.05 -10.29
N GLU A 89 3.56 4.73 -10.91
CA GLU A 89 4.66 4.03 -10.27
C GLU A 89 5.81 5.01 -10.01
N TYR A 90 6.17 5.18 -8.74
CA TYR A 90 7.32 5.98 -8.33
C TYR A 90 8.54 5.08 -8.16
N TYR A 91 9.70 5.58 -8.55
CA TYR A 91 10.98 4.90 -8.46
C TYR A 91 11.87 5.61 -7.44
N HIS A 92 11.95 5.05 -6.24
CA HIS A 92 12.88 5.51 -5.23
C HIS A 92 14.18 4.71 -5.32
N THR A 93 15.29 5.31 -4.91
CA THR A 93 16.57 4.60 -4.84
C THR A 93 17.05 4.50 -3.41
N VAL A 94 17.52 3.31 -3.05
CA VAL A 94 18.10 3.02 -1.74
C VAL A 94 19.52 2.45 -1.91
N ASN A 95 20.32 2.43 -0.84
CA ASN A 95 21.73 2.04 -0.93
C ASN A 95 21.94 0.54 -0.64
N SER A 96 21.00 -0.09 0.08
CA SER A 96 21.16 -1.47 0.55
C SER A 96 19.80 -2.17 0.66
N PHE A 97 19.84 -3.49 0.82
CA PHE A 97 18.66 -4.28 1.13
C PHE A 97 18.10 -3.96 2.54
N ASP A 98 18.99 -3.57 3.46
CA ASP A 98 18.57 -3.12 4.80
C ASP A 98 17.78 -1.82 4.73
N ASP A 99 18.10 -0.91 3.83
CA ASP A 99 17.34 0.32 3.62
C ASP A 99 15.90 0.02 3.12
N ILE A 100 15.71 -1.07 2.34
CA ILE A 100 14.36 -1.50 1.95
C ILE A 100 13.57 -1.93 3.19
N ILE A 101 14.16 -2.73 4.06
CA ILE A 101 13.51 -3.16 5.31
C ILE A 101 13.19 -1.94 6.17
N GLY A 102 14.17 -1.07 6.41
CA GLY A 102 14.01 0.17 7.19
C GLY A 102 12.90 1.08 6.65
N TRP A 103 12.73 1.15 5.32
CA TRP A 103 11.63 1.90 4.70
C TRP A 103 10.26 1.42 5.17
N TYR A 104 10.09 0.10 5.33
CA TYR A 104 8.82 -0.50 5.72
C TYR A 104 8.66 -0.72 7.23
N GLU A 105 9.73 -0.57 8.03
CA GLU A 105 9.66 -0.74 9.49
C GLU A 105 8.73 0.26 10.16
N GLY A 106 8.74 1.51 9.69
CA GLY A 106 7.90 2.58 10.26
C GLY A 106 6.40 2.41 10.02
N SER A 107 6.00 1.53 9.11
CA SER A 107 4.59 1.38 8.72
C SER A 107 4.18 -0.07 8.48
N GLY A 108 4.65 -0.67 7.39
CA GLY A 108 4.15 -1.97 6.91
C GLY A 108 4.62 -3.17 7.70
N LEU A 109 5.76 -3.13 8.39
CA LEU A 109 6.28 -4.24 9.18
C LEU A 109 5.94 -4.17 10.66
N ARG A 110 5.65 -2.98 11.19
CA ARG A 110 5.40 -2.78 12.61
C ARG A 110 4.32 -3.71 13.20
N PRO A 111 3.14 -3.90 12.57
CA PRO A 111 2.12 -4.79 13.12
C PRO A 111 2.59 -6.25 13.26
N TYR A 112 3.52 -6.69 12.42
CA TYR A 112 4.12 -8.03 12.56
C TYR A 112 5.11 -8.08 13.70
N TYR A 113 5.93 -7.03 13.86
CA TYR A 113 6.91 -6.95 14.93
C TYR A 113 6.27 -6.94 16.33
N ASP A 114 5.11 -6.31 16.46
CA ASP A 114 4.40 -6.16 17.72
C ASP A 114 3.92 -7.51 18.32
N VAL A 115 3.83 -8.56 17.49
CA VAL A 115 3.37 -9.90 17.92
C VAL A 115 4.48 -10.96 17.91
N LEU A 116 5.71 -10.58 17.53
CA LEU A 116 6.88 -11.46 17.50
C LEU A 116 7.73 -11.27 18.75
N SER A 117 8.27 -12.37 19.27
CA SER A 117 9.35 -12.30 20.26
C SER A 117 10.63 -11.72 19.61
N PRO A 118 11.58 -11.22 20.40
CA PRO A 118 12.85 -10.69 19.85
C PRO A 118 13.57 -11.67 18.92
N ALA A 119 13.67 -12.95 19.29
CA ALA A 119 14.30 -13.98 18.48
C ALA A 119 13.53 -14.25 17.16
N GLU A 120 12.19 -14.31 17.23
CA GLU A 120 11.36 -14.47 16.04
C GLU A 120 11.44 -13.26 15.10
N LYS A 121 11.55 -12.05 15.66
CA LYS A 121 11.73 -10.83 14.84
C LYS A 121 13.06 -10.87 14.08
N GLU A 122 14.15 -11.26 14.73
CA GLU A 122 15.45 -11.41 14.06
C GLU A 122 15.38 -12.45 12.93
N GLU A 123 14.77 -13.60 13.17
CA GLU A 123 14.57 -14.65 12.16
C GLU A 123 13.69 -14.17 11.01
N PHE A 124 12.58 -13.49 11.31
CA PHE A 124 11.66 -12.94 10.30
C PHE A 124 12.36 -11.90 9.40
N ILE A 125 13.16 -11.01 9.99
CA ILE A 125 13.94 -10.01 9.24
C ILE A 125 14.98 -10.71 8.36
N ALA A 126 15.67 -11.74 8.86
CA ALA A 126 16.65 -12.50 8.09
C ALA A 126 16.01 -13.21 6.89
N ASP A 127 14.87 -13.86 7.07
CA ASP A 127 14.11 -14.50 6.01
C ASP A 127 13.66 -13.48 4.95
N LEU A 128 13.13 -12.33 5.37
CA LEU A 128 12.68 -11.26 4.48
C LEU A 128 13.85 -10.66 3.71
N LYS A 129 14.97 -10.40 4.37
CA LYS A 129 16.20 -9.88 3.75
C LYS A 129 16.74 -10.82 2.68
N LYS A 130 16.70 -12.13 2.93
CA LYS A 130 17.08 -13.15 1.93
C LYS A 130 16.20 -13.04 0.69
N LEU A 131 14.88 -13.02 0.84
CA LEU A 131 13.95 -12.86 -0.29
C LEU A 131 14.17 -11.55 -1.04
N ILE A 132 14.40 -10.45 -0.34
CA ILE A 132 14.71 -9.15 -0.95
C ILE A 132 15.98 -9.26 -1.79
N SER A 133 17.06 -9.84 -1.26
CA SER A 133 18.34 -9.96 -1.97
C SER A 133 18.25 -10.85 -3.24
N GLU A 134 17.34 -11.81 -3.25
CA GLU A 134 17.11 -12.69 -4.40
C GLU A 134 16.23 -12.04 -5.49
N ASN A 135 15.44 -11.02 -5.15
CA ASN A 135 14.42 -10.45 -6.04
C ASN A 135 14.65 -8.98 -6.43
N PHE A 136 15.50 -8.24 -5.70
CA PHE A 136 15.86 -6.88 -6.05
C PHE A 136 17.26 -6.82 -6.66
N LYS A 137 17.37 -6.08 -7.77
CA LYS A 137 18.62 -5.96 -8.51
C LYS A 137 19.41 -4.72 -8.06
N ILE A 138 20.71 -4.92 -7.79
CA ILE A 138 21.65 -3.80 -7.63
C ILE A 138 21.97 -3.26 -9.01
N GLN A 139 21.82 -1.94 -9.20
CA GLN A 139 22.10 -1.24 -10.44
C GLN A 139 23.61 -0.99 -10.61
N GLN A 140 24.03 -0.57 -11.81
CA GLN A 140 25.45 -0.31 -12.11
C GLN A 140 26.12 0.69 -11.16
N ASN A 141 25.35 1.63 -10.61
CA ASN A 141 25.82 2.65 -9.65
C ASN A 141 25.74 2.19 -8.18
N GLY A 142 25.51 0.90 -7.93
CA GLY A 142 25.40 0.33 -6.59
C GLY A 142 24.07 0.60 -5.88
N LYS A 143 23.12 1.30 -6.50
CA LYS A 143 21.81 1.57 -5.91
C LYS A 143 20.81 0.47 -6.24
N ILE A 144 19.73 0.41 -5.46
CA ILE A 144 18.59 -0.47 -5.67
C ILE A 144 17.37 0.39 -5.95
N ILE A 145 16.59 0.03 -6.98
CA ILE A 145 15.34 0.71 -7.30
C ILE A 145 14.21 0.07 -6.50
N LEU A 146 13.56 0.89 -5.68
CA LEU A 146 12.36 0.53 -4.95
C LEU A 146 11.14 1.12 -5.69
N LYS A 147 10.36 0.24 -6.29
CA LYS A 147 9.13 0.61 -6.99
C LYS A 147 7.99 0.80 -6.01
N MET A 148 7.32 1.93 -6.12
CA MET A 148 6.22 2.32 -5.24
C MET A 148 4.97 2.64 -6.04
N PRO A 149 4.12 1.67 -6.34
CA PRO A 149 2.87 1.89 -7.04
C PRO A 149 1.89 2.68 -6.16
N ARG A 150 1.18 3.60 -6.78
CA ARG A 150 0.16 4.45 -6.19
C ARG A 150 -1.11 4.38 -7.02
N LEU A 151 -2.25 4.32 -6.34
CA LEU A 151 -3.56 4.46 -6.96
C LEU A 151 -4.13 5.83 -6.61
N PHE A 152 -4.68 6.47 -7.61
CA PHE A 152 -5.30 7.79 -7.50
C PHE A 152 -6.73 7.72 -8.00
N PHE A 153 -7.59 8.49 -7.41
CA PHE A 153 -8.90 8.78 -7.98
C PHE A 153 -9.40 10.17 -7.59
N THR A 154 -10.25 10.70 -8.43
CA THR A 154 -11.02 11.91 -8.15
C THR A 154 -12.47 11.69 -8.52
N VAL A 155 -13.39 12.35 -7.81
CA VAL A 155 -14.81 12.40 -8.15
C VAL A 155 -15.36 13.77 -7.80
N THR A 156 -16.16 14.35 -8.69
CA THR A 156 -16.79 15.66 -8.52
C THR A 156 -18.27 15.45 -8.21
N LYS A 157 -18.81 16.23 -7.27
CA LYS A 157 -20.25 16.25 -6.97
C LYS A 157 -20.94 17.19 -7.95
N ASP A 158 -21.92 16.65 -8.68
CA ASP A 158 -22.75 17.40 -9.63
C ASP A 158 -23.61 18.44 -8.92
#